data_75c3a62538602b9515ec86530e53d384
#
_entry.id   75c3a62538602b9515ec86530e53d384
#
_cell.length_a   1.000
_cell.length_b   1.000
_cell.length_c   1.000
_cell.angle_alpha   90.00
_cell.angle_beta   90.00
_cell.angle_gamma   90.00
#
_symmetry.space_group_name_H-M   'P 1'
#
loop_
_entity.id
_entity.type
_entity.pdbx_description
1 polymer ?
#
loop_
_entity_poly.entity_id
_entity_poly.type
_entity_poly.pdbx_seq_one_letter_code
_entity_poly.pdbx_strand_id
1 'polypeptide(L)'
;MRYIGCKTQLLENIKEVVFKHAKDAKSFCDIFSGTASVGRYFKQWFEVYSNDLLYFSYCLQKGTIECDKKPTFSRVKMELGIQSPLDFFNNMDSSSMEKLEQEKRFFQNNYSPKGGRMYLTDSNALRIDFARNKIEEWEKNKLLSKDEYFYLIAALVEGIPFVSNIAGTYGAFHKFWDARTAKRFCLIDLPVFTNKKNNLSFNEDGTQLLKKISGDILYIDPPYNERQYLPN
;
A
#
# COMPACT_ATOMS: atom_id res chain seq x y z
N MET A 1 0.12 8.65 -0.62
CA MET A 1 -0.42 8.07 -1.88
C MET A 1 -1.30 9.09 -2.61
N ARG A 2 -1.21 9.21 -3.94
CA ARG A 2 -2.19 9.98 -4.75
C ARG A 2 -3.33 9.05 -5.14
N TYR A 3 -4.41 9.12 -4.41
CA TYR A 3 -5.60 8.29 -4.63
C TYR A 3 -6.85 9.11 -4.30
N ILE A 4 -7.92 8.96 -5.08
CA ILE A 4 -9.20 9.64 -4.82
C ILE A 4 -9.69 9.24 -3.43
N GLY A 5 -10.10 10.23 -2.64
CA GLY A 5 -10.59 10.02 -1.29
C GLY A 5 -9.50 10.01 -0.20
N CYS A 6 -8.21 10.16 -0.55
CA CYS A 6 -7.15 10.26 0.46
C CYS A 6 -7.37 11.47 1.39
N LYS A 7 -7.50 11.22 2.69
CA LYS A 7 -7.85 12.23 3.70
C LYS A 7 -6.64 12.97 4.30
N THR A 8 -5.46 12.86 3.69
CA THR A 8 -4.21 13.45 4.24
C THR A 8 -4.33 14.95 4.57
N GLN A 9 -5.10 15.70 3.78
CA GLN A 9 -5.31 17.14 4.02
C GLN A 9 -6.32 17.45 5.12
N LEU A 10 -7.10 16.46 5.57
CA LEU A 10 -8.15 16.61 6.58
C LEU A 10 -7.76 16.04 7.94
N LEU A 11 -6.56 15.44 8.07
CA LEU A 11 -6.16 14.71 9.29
C LEU A 11 -6.19 15.58 10.54
N GLU A 12 -5.72 16.82 10.46
CA GLU A 12 -5.75 17.74 11.61
C GLU A 12 -7.18 18.10 12.01
N ASN A 13 -8.06 18.38 11.05
CA ASN A 13 -9.47 18.67 11.32
C ASN A 13 -10.17 17.47 11.98
N ILE A 14 -9.93 16.25 11.46
CA ILE A 14 -10.47 15.02 12.05
C ILE A 14 -9.95 14.85 13.49
N LYS A 15 -8.66 15.10 13.70
CA LYS A 15 -8.04 15.04 15.03
C LYS A 15 -8.68 16.00 16.02
N GLU A 16 -8.91 17.27 15.63
CA GLU A 16 -9.57 18.25 16.50
C GLU A 16 -10.95 17.76 16.96
N VAL A 17 -11.75 17.21 16.05
CA VAL A 17 -13.07 16.64 16.37
C VAL A 17 -12.93 15.44 17.33
N VAL A 18 -12.04 14.50 17.03
CA VAL A 18 -11.80 13.31 17.85
C VAL A 18 -11.41 13.70 19.27
N PHE A 19 -10.40 14.55 19.44
CA PHE A 19 -9.91 14.92 20.76
C PHE A 19 -10.86 15.85 21.55
N LYS A 20 -11.74 16.56 20.84
CA LYS A 20 -12.80 17.35 21.48
C LYS A 20 -13.92 16.47 22.07
N HIS A 21 -14.29 15.39 21.39
CA HIS A 21 -15.48 14.60 21.71
C HIS A 21 -15.20 13.23 22.33
N ALA A 22 -13.98 12.70 22.21
CA ALA A 22 -13.60 11.35 22.63
C ALA A 22 -12.26 11.36 23.40
N LYS A 23 -12.15 12.22 24.43
CA LYS A 23 -10.91 12.45 25.20
C LYS A 23 -10.35 11.21 25.88
N ASP A 24 -11.21 10.31 26.34
CA ASP A 24 -10.81 9.11 27.10
C ASP A 24 -10.74 7.85 26.23
N ALA A 25 -10.95 7.98 24.92
CA ALA A 25 -10.90 6.87 23.99
C ALA A 25 -9.51 6.25 23.93
N LYS A 26 -9.45 4.93 23.80
CA LYS A 26 -8.21 4.13 23.68
C LYS A 26 -8.06 3.47 22.36
N SER A 27 -9.16 3.25 21.62
CA SER A 27 -9.23 2.55 20.34
C SER A 27 -9.91 3.39 19.26
N PHE A 28 -9.46 3.19 18.03
CA PHE A 28 -9.93 3.89 16.83
C PHE A 28 -10.18 2.86 15.72
N CYS A 29 -11.41 2.75 15.27
CA CYS A 29 -11.81 1.83 14.22
C CYS A 29 -12.03 2.59 12.89
N ASP A 30 -11.18 2.35 11.90
CA ASP A 30 -11.26 2.88 10.52
C ASP A 30 -11.84 1.80 9.62
N ILE A 31 -13.17 1.83 9.41
CA ILE A 31 -13.88 0.71 8.78
C ILE A 31 -13.79 0.70 7.24
N PHE A 32 -13.41 1.83 6.61
CA PHE A 32 -13.20 2.01 5.18
C PHE A 32 -11.85 2.68 4.92
N SER A 33 -10.76 2.00 5.27
CA SER A 33 -9.43 2.58 5.40
C SER A 33 -8.81 3.10 4.09
N GLY A 34 -9.24 2.62 2.93
CA GLY A 34 -8.76 3.06 1.62
C GLY A 34 -7.24 3.05 1.52
N THR A 35 -6.63 4.24 1.56
CA THR A 35 -5.17 4.40 1.52
C THR A 35 -4.47 4.20 2.88
N ALA A 36 -5.20 3.78 3.89
CA ALA A 36 -4.74 3.63 5.28
C ALA A 36 -4.21 4.93 5.93
N SER A 37 -4.46 6.11 5.33
CA SER A 37 -3.90 7.38 5.80
C SER A 37 -4.43 7.81 7.15
N VAL A 38 -5.73 7.60 7.41
CA VAL A 38 -6.39 7.96 8.67
C VAL A 38 -5.92 7.02 9.79
N GLY A 39 -6.02 5.71 9.60
CA GLY A 39 -5.58 4.72 10.58
C GLY A 39 -4.10 4.88 10.95
N ARG A 40 -3.21 5.09 9.95
CA ARG A 40 -1.78 5.37 10.20
C ARG A 40 -1.55 6.62 11.03
N TYR A 41 -2.32 7.67 10.79
CA TYR A 41 -2.22 8.92 11.53
C TYR A 41 -2.66 8.74 12.98
N PHE A 42 -3.82 8.10 13.21
CA PHE A 42 -4.38 7.91 14.53
C PHE A 42 -3.65 6.83 15.36
N LYS A 43 -2.87 5.97 14.75
CA LYS A 43 -1.98 5.01 15.43
C LYS A 43 -1.04 5.67 16.45
N GLN A 44 -0.73 6.95 16.31
CA GLN A 44 0.10 7.68 17.27
C GLN A 44 -0.51 7.75 18.68
N TRP A 45 -1.83 7.66 18.79
CA TRP A 45 -2.55 7.82 20.06
C TRP A 45 -3.38 6.61 20.46
N PHE A 46 -3.93 5.90 19.49
CA PHE A 46 -4.93 4.86 19.68
C PHE A 46 -4.42 3.48 19.31
N GLU A 47 -5.03 2.44 19.86
CA GLU A 47 -5.07 1.12 19.26
C GLU A 47 -5.97 1.18 18.03
N VAL A 48 -5.46 0.77 16.87
CA VAL A 48 -6.17 0.95 15.59
C VAL A 48 -6.67 -0.37 15.05
N TYR A 49 -7.97 -0.41 14.76
CA TYR A 49 -8.63 -1.45 14.00
C TYR A 49 -8.96 -0.89 12.63
N SER A 50 -8.34 -1.41 11.59
CA SER A 50 -8.51 -0.92 10.23
C SER A 50 -9.11 -1.99 9.34
N ASN A 51 -9.98 -1.60 8.40
CA ASN A 51 -10.63 -2.53 7.48
C ASN A 51 -10.79 -1.93 6.10
N ASP A 52 -10.74 -2.77 5.09
CA ASP A 52 -11.20 -2.45 3.75
C ASP A 52 -11.51 -3.73 2.97
N LEU A 53 -12.48 -3.66 2.07
CA LEU A 53 -12.82 -4.77 1.20
C LEU A 53 -11.76 -5.00 0.12
N LEU A 54 -11.03 -3.94 -0.28
CA LEU A 54 -10.01 -4.00 -1.32
C LEU A 54 -8.69 -4.54 -0.77
N TYR A 55 -8.20 -5.61 -1.36
CA TYR A 55 -6.99 -6.30 -0.90
C TYR A 55 -5.74 -5.42 -0.92
N PHE A 56 -5.60 -4.49 -1.87
CA PHE A 56 -4.46 -3.56 -1.87
C PHE A 56 -4.45 -2.65 -0.64
N SER A 57 -5.65 -2.19 -0.22
CA SER A 57 -5.82 -1.41 1.00
C SER A 57 -5.45 -2.23 2.24
N TYR A 58 -5.91 -3.48 2.31
CA TYR A 58 -5.50 -4.42 3.36
C TYR A 58 -3.98 -4.59 3.43
N CYS A 59 -3.30 -4.71 2.28
CA CYS A 59 -1.82 -4.78 2.28
C CYS A 59 -1.17 -3.51 2.85
N LEU A 60 -1.72 -2.33 2.54
CA LEU A 60 -1.26 -1.05 3.12
C LEU A 60 -1.46 -1.03 4.63
N GLN A 61 -2.61 -1.46 5.12
CA GLN A 61 -2.94 -1.52 6.54
C GLN A 61 -2.01 -2.49 7.28
N LYS A 62 -1.81 -3.70 6.75
CA LYS A 62 -0.90 -4.71 7.33
C LYS A 62 0.53 -4.19 7.42
N GLY A 63 1.03 -3.58 6.34
CA GLY A 63 2.41 -3.10 6.28
C GLY A 63 2.69 -1.82 7.07
N THR A 64 1.67 -1.06 7.50
CA THR A 64 1.87 0.26 8.12
C THR A 64 1.11 0.49 9.42
N ILE A 65 -0.06 -0.15 9.62
CA ILE A 65 -0.87 -0.01 10.83
C ILE A 65 -0.59 -1.19 11.76
N GLU A 66 -0.81 -2.41 11.32
CA GLU A 66 -0.61 -3.60 12.13
C GLU A 66 0.88 -3.85 12.40
N CYS A 67 1.74 -3.63 11.40
CA CYS A 67 3.18 -3.66 11.57
C CYS A 67 3.64 -2.59 12.59
N ASP A 68 4.04 -3.01 13.80
CA ASP A 68 4.37 -2.09 14.90
C ASP A 68 5.85 -1.70 14.97
N LYS A 69 6.70 -2.33 14.17
CA LYS A 69 8.14 -2.02 14.09
C LYS A 69 8.58 -2.04 12.64
N LYS A 70 9.43 -1.09 12.25
CA LYS A 70 10.03 -1.13 10.93
C LYS A 70 10.76 -2.47 10.73
N PRO A 71 10.42 -3.24 9.67
CA PRO A 71 11.00 -4.56 9.44
C PRO A 71 12.51 -4.51 9.25
N THR A 72 13.20 -5.51 9.77
CA THR A 72 14.68 -5.57 9.73
C THR A 72 15.22 -6.33 8.53
N PHE A 73 14.43 -7.25 7.97
CA PHE A 73 14.78 -8.10 6.84
C PHE A 73 16.04 -8.95 7.08
N SER A 74 16.27 -9.36 8.33
CA SER A 74 17.52 -10.00 8.74
C SER A 74 17.83 -11.27 7.94
N ARG A 75 16.79 -12.10 7.67
CA ARG A 75 16.96 -13.36 6.93
C ARG A 75 17.31 -13.12 5.47
N VAL A 76 16.57 -12.23 4.79
CA VAL A 76 16.85 -11.86 3.38
C VAL A 76 18.24 -11.26 3.25
N LYS A 77 18.62 -10.35 4.15
CA LYS A 77 19.95 -9.73 4.15
C LYS A 77 21.07 -10.76 4.26
N MET A 78 20.92 -11.69 5.19
CA MET A 78 21.92 -12.74 5.43
C MET A 78 22.02 -13.71 4.25
N GLU A 79 20.88 -14.20 3.76
CA GLU A 79 20.82 -15.23 2.72
C GLU A 79 21.30 -14.71 1.35
N LEU A 80 20.96 -13.46 1.02
CA LEU A 80 21.27 -12.86 -0.29
C LEU A 80 22.49 -11.93 -0.27
N GLY A 81 23.10 -11.68 0.90
CA GLY A 81 24.25 -10.77 1.01
C GLY A 81 23.91 -9.31 0.69
N ILE A 82 22.64 -8.89 0.87
CA ILE A 82 22.19 -7.53 0.55
C ILE A 82 22.06 -6.66 1.81
N GLN A 83 22.30 -5.36 1.67
CA GLN A 83 22.19 -4.41 2.80
C GLN A 83 20.75 -4.00 3.08
N SER A 84 19.93 -3.84 2.04
CA SER A 84 18.57 -3.38 2.13
C SER A 84 17.73 -3.97 0.98
N PRO A 85 16.58 -4.59 1.25
CA PRO A 85 15.65 -5.00 0.21
C PRO A 85 15.13 -3.84 -0.65
N LEU A 86 14.88 -2.66 -0.07
CA LEU A 86 14.44 -1.50 -0.84
C LEU A 86 15.54 -1.06 -1.82
N ASP A 87 16.79 -0.97 -1.36
CA ASP A 87 17.92 -0.59 -2.22
C ASP A 87 18.18 -1.64 -3.29
N PHE A 88 18.03 -2.94 -2.96
CA PHE A 88 18.10 -4.02 -3.93
C PHE A 88 17.11 -3.79 -5.09
N PHE A 89 15.82 -3.56 -4.81
CA PHE A 89 14.82 -3.31 -5.84
C PHE A 89 15.04 -1.98 -6.55
N ASN A 90 15.37 -0.93 -5.82
CA ASN A 90 15.48 0.41 -6.37
C ASN A 90 16.73 0.59 -7.25
N ASN A 91 17.81 -0.16 -7.00
CA ASN A 91 19.06 -0.07 -7.76
C ASN A 91 19.22 -1.17 -8.81
N MET A 92 18.29 -2.14 -8.90
CA MET A 92 18.36 -3.23 -9.89
C MET A 92 18.42 -2.67 -11.32
N ASP A 93 19.34 -3.22 -12.10
CA ASP A 93 19.50 -2.87 -13.51
C ASP A 93 18.44 -3.51 -14.42
N SER A 94 18.25 -2.94 -15.60
CA SER A 94 17.23 -3.42 -16.54
C SER A 94 17.55 -4.81 -17.10
N SER A 95 18.82 -5.15 -17.30
CA SER A 95 19.24 -6.44 -17.89
C SER A 95 18.84 -7.62 -17.00
N SER A 96 18.92 -7.43 -15.68
CA SER A 96 18.48 -8.44 -14.70
C SER A 96 16.96 -8.64 -14.73
N MET A 97 16.19 -7.57 -14.96
CA MET A 97 14.73 -7.63 -15.04
C MET A 97 14.24 -8.26 -16.35
N GLU A 98 14.95 -8.05 -17.44
CA GLU A 98 14.61 -8.64 -18.75
C GLU A 98 14.68 -10.17 -18.76
N LYS A 99 15.36 -10.78 -17.80
CA LYS A 99 15.37 -12.24 -17.60
C LYS A 99 14.05 -12.78 -17.02
N LEU A 100 13.14 -11.91 -16.56
CA LEU A 100 11.83 -12.32 -16.09
C LEU A 100 11.01 -12.94 -17.24
N GLU A 101 10.46 -14.11 -17.01
CA GLU A 101 9.63 -14.84 -17.98
C GLU A 101 8.40 -14.03 -18.40
N GLN A 102 7.95 -14.18 -19.64
CA GLN A 102 6.83 -13.39 -20.19
C GLN A 102 5.52 -13.58 -19.42
N GLU A 103 5.25 -14.79 -18.94
CA GLU A 103 4.06 -15.15 -18.17
C GLU A 103 4.00 -14.41 -16.82
N LYS A 104 5.15 -14.01 -16.31
CA LYS A 104 5.31 -13.28 -15.04
C LYS A 104 5.25 -11.76 -15.20
N ARG A 105 5.13 -11.25 -16.44
CA ARG A 105 5.10 -9.81 -16.77
C ARG A 105 3.67 -9.27 -16.80
N PHE A 106 2.94 -9.39 -15.71
CA PHE A 106 1.53 -9.01 -15.62
C PHE A 106 1.30 -7.51 -15.90
N PHE A 107 2.05 -6.63 -15.24
CA PHE A 107 1.90 -5.19 -15.43
C PHE A 107 2.36 -4.75 -16.82
N GLN A 108 3.47 -5.29 -17.31
CA GLN A 108 3.96 -4.97 -18.65
C GLN A 108 2.98 -5.42 -19.73
N ASN A 109 2.42 -6.61 -19.61
CA ASN A 109 1.51 -7.17 -20.62
C ASN A 109 0.09 -6.58 -20.55
N ASN A 110 -0.31 -5.92 -19.44
CA ASN A 110 -1.68 -5.43 -19.27
C ASN A 110 -1.80 -3.92 -19.08
N TYR A 111 -0.74 -3.22 -18.60
CA TYR A 111 -0.82 -1.82 -18.20
C TYR A 111 0.20 -0.92 -18.91
N SER A 112 0.96 -1.44 -19.87
CA SER A 112 1.94 -0.69 -20.64
C SER A 112 1.64 -0.71 -22.15
N PRO A 113 2.37 0.02 -22.99
CA PRO A 113 2.25 -0.03 -24.45
C PRO A 113 2.31 -1.45 -25.03
N LYS A 114 3.11 -2.35 -24.46
CA LYS A 114 3.14 -3.77 -24.87
C LYS A 114 1.77 -4.45 -24.73
N GLY A 115 0.98 -4.04 -23.75
CA GLY A 115 -0.41 -4.50 -23.56
C GLY A 115 -1.46 -3.56 -24.19
N GLY A 116 -1.07 -2.63 -25.06
CA GLY A 116 -1.96 -1.68 -25.73
C GLY A 116 -2.53 -0.59 -24.80
N ARG A 117 -1.92 -0.34 -23.64
CA ARG A 117 -2.37 0.65 -22.65
C ARG A 117 -1.23 1.56 -22.23
N MET A 118 -1.57 2.75 -21.72
CA MET A 118 -0.58 3.77 -21.35
C MET A 118 -0.66 4.14 -19.84
N TYR A 119 -0.96 3.18 -18.98
CA TYR A 119 -0.93 3.43 -17.53
C TYR A 119 0.49 3.55 -16.98
N LEU A 120 1.42 2.77 -17.53
CA LEU A 120 2.82 2.71 -17.14
C LEU A 120 3.69 2.67 -18.40
N THR A 121 4.92 3.16 -18.32
CA THR A 121 5.91 2.86 -19.35
C THR A 121 6.30 1.37 -19.31
N ASP A 122 6.76 0.79 -20.42
CA ASP A 122 7.20 -0.61 -20.46
C ASP A 122 8.29 -0.90 -19.43
N SER A 123 9.20 0.05 -19.24
CA SER A 123 10.29 -0.07 -18.28
C SER A 123 9.79 -0.07 -16.82
N ASN A 124 8.88 0.85 -16.46
CA ASN A 124 8.32 0.92 -15.11
C ASN A 124 7.42 -0.29 -14.81
N ALA A 125 6.63 -0.73 -15.79
CA ALA A 125 5.82 -1.94 -15.67
C ALA A 125 6.68 -3.18 -15.41
N LEU A 126 7.77 -3.36 -16.16
CA LEU A 126 8.71 -4.47 -15.96
C LEU A 126 9.37 -4.42 -14.56
N ARG A 127 9.70 -3.21 -14.06
CA ARG A 127 10.23 -3.04 -12.70
C ARG A 127 9.25 -3.48 -11.63
N ILE A 128 7.97 -3.12 -11.79
CA ILE A 128 6.89 -3.51 -10.89
C ILE A 128 6.72 -5.04 -10.92
N ASP A 129 6.69 -5.64 -12.12
CA ASP A 129 6.61 -7.09 -12.28
C ASP A 129 7.78 -7.81 -11.60
N PHE A 130 9.00 -7.33 -11.83
CA PHE A 130 10.19 -7.90 -11.20
C PHE A 130 10.09 -7.84 -9.67
N ALA A 131 9.81 -6.66 -9.12
CA ALA A 131 9.71 -6.49 -7.68
C ALA A 131 8.61 -7.37 -7.08
N ARG A 132 7.42 -7.39 -7.70
CA ARG A 132 6.28 -8.18 -7.24
C ARG A 132 6.59 -9.67 -7.22
N ASN A 133 7.16 -10.20 -8.32
CA ASN A 133 7.52 -11.61 -8.42
C ASN A 133 8.63 -11.99 -7.44
N LYS A 134 9.62 -11.10 -7.24
CA LYS A 134 10.73 -11.38 -6.32
C LYS A 134 10.31 -11.37 -4.86
N ILE A 135 9.39 -10.47 -4.47
CA ILE A 135 8.78 -10.47 -3.13
C ILE A 135 8.03 -11.80 -2.89
N GLU A 136 7.26 -12.27 -3.87
CA GLU A 136 6.57 -13.58 -3.78
C GLU A 136 7.54 -14.75 -3.68
N GLU A 137 8.63 -14.71 -4.44
CA GLU A 137 9.68 -15.73 -4.36
C GLU A 137 10.30 -15.78 -2.96
N TRP A 138 10.60 -14.61 -2.38
CA TRP A 138 11.17 -14.54 -1.04
C TRP A 138 10.20 -15.03 0.03
N GLU A 139 8.91 -14.72 -0.11
CA GLU A 139 7.86 -15.21 0.79
C GLU A 139 7.73 -16.74 0.70
N LYS A 140 7.61 -17.31 -0.51
CA LYS A 140 7.53 -18.76 -0.75
C LYS A 140 8.74 -19.51 -0.20
N ASN A 141 9.91 -18.91 -0.31
CA ASN A 141 11.17 -19.46 0.24
C ASN A 141 11.32 -19.19 1.76
N LYS A 142 10.30 -18.63 2.41
CA LYS A 142 10.27 -18.31 3.85
C LYS A 142 11.42 -17.38 4.29
N LEU A 143 11.88 -16.52 3.39
CA LEU A 143 12.88 -15.50 3.68
C LEU A 143 12.28 -14.26 4.33
N LEU A 144 10.96 -14.07 4.21
CA LEU A 144 10.23 -12.97 4.81
C LEU A 144 9.31 -13.45 5.93
N SER A 145 9.22 -12.68 7.01
CA SER A 145 8.09 -12.74 7.93
C SER A 145 6.85 -12.13 7.28
N LYS A 146 5.67 -12.33 7.88
CA LYS A 146 4.43 -11.70 7.38
C LYS A 146 4.53 -10.17 7.36
N ASP A 147 5.08 -9.56 8.40
CA ASP A 147 5.25 -8.11 8.47
C ASP A 147 6.19 -7.60 7.39
N GLU A 148 7.31 -8.30 7.15
CA GLU A 148 8.27 -7.97 6.10
C GLU A 148 7.64 -8.09 4.70
N TYR A 149 6.86 -9.13 4.45
CA TYR A 149 6.12 -9.31 3.21
C TYR A 149 5.14 -8.16 2.96
N PHE A 150 4.24 -7.89 3.91
CA PHE A 150 3.24 -6.85 3.75
C PHE A 150 3.85 -5.45 3.68
N TYR A 151 4.94 -5.20 4.39
CA TYR A 151 5.68 -3.94 4.26
C TYR A 151 6.22 -3.73 2.85
N LEU A 152 6.85 -4.75 2.23
CA LEU A 152 7.35 -4.65 0.86
C LEU A 152 6.21 -4.50 -0.16
N ILE A 153 5.11 -5.21 0.00
CA ILE A 153 3.92 -5.04 -0.86
C ILE A 153 3.35 -3.62 -0.70
N ALA A 154 3.23 -3.11 0.52
CA ALA A 154 2.78 -1.74 0.78
C ALA A 154 3.74 -0.70 0.15
N ALA A 155 5.05 -0.90 0.27
CA ALA A 155 6.08 -0.05 -0.34
C ALA A 155 6.00 -0.03 -1.88
N LEU A 156 5.69 -1.19 -2.49
CA LEU A 156 5.45 -1.31 -3.93
C LEU A 156 4.18 -0.57 -4.34
N VAL A 157 3.05 -0.83 -3.67
CA VAL A 157 1.75 -0.19 -3.95
C VAL A 157 1.84 1.33 -3.83
N GLU A 158 2.47 1.85 -2.78
CA GLU A 158 2.67 3.30 -2.60
C GLU A 158 3.56 3.92 -3.68
N GLY A 159 4.46 3.16 -4.30
CA GLY A 159 5.35 3.62 -5.37
C GLY A 159 4.67 3.79 -6.73
N ILE A 160 3.68 2.96 -7.05
CA ILE A 160 3.04 2.91 -8.38
C ILE A 160 2.45 4.27 -8.81
N PRO A 161 1.69 5.01 -7.99
CA PRO A 161 1.09 6.28 -8.41
C PRO A 161 2.09 7.38 -8.80
N PHE A 162 3.34 7.27 -8.35
CA PHE A 162 4.37 8.27 -8.67
C PHE A 162 4.91 8.16 -10.11
N VAL A 163 4.66 7.04 -10.77
CA VAL A 163 5.08 6.76 -12.15
C VAL A 163 3.91 6.43 -13.08
N SER A 164 2.68 6.48 -12.57
CA SER A 164 1.48 6.16 -13.33
C SER A 164 0.97 7.34 -14.14
N ASN A 165 0.52 7.06 -15.37
CA ASN A 165 -0.03 8.01 -16.32
C ASN A 165 -1.55 8.19 -16.14
N ILE A 166 -1.97 8.56 -14.94
CA ILE A 166 -3.37 8.67 -14.52
C ILE A 166 -3.70 10.03 -13.92
N ALA A 167 -4.95 10.46 -14.03
CA ALA A 167 -5.47 11.69 -13.45
C ALA A 167 -5.93 11.54 -11.99
N GLY A 168 -5.41 10.55 -11.25
CA GLY A 168 -5.78 10.27 -9.85
C GLY A 168 -6.60 8.99 -9.65
N THR A 169 -7.09 8.37 -10.73
CA THR A 169 -7.77 7.07 -10.72
C THR A 169 -7.22 6.17 -11.81
N TYR A 170 -7.35 4.87 -11.63
CA TYR A 170 -6.96 3.87 -12.63
C TYR A 170 -8.08 3.54 -13.64
N GLY A 171 -9.22 4.25 -13.58
CA GLY A 171 -10.32 4.09 -14.55
C GLY A 171 -9.98 4.56 -15.96
N ALA A 172 -9.00 5.45 -16.12
CA ALA A 172 -8.50 5.92 -17.41
C ALA A 172 -7.05 6.41 -17.32
N PHE A 173 -6.33 6.31 -18.41
CA PHE A 173 -4.99 6.88 -18.57
C PHE A 173 -5.04 8.12 -19.49
N HIS A 174 -4.06 9.01 -19.35
CA HIS A 174 -3.89 10.13 -20.26
C HIS A 174 -3.45 9.64 -21.66
N LYS A 175 -3.96 10.26 -22.72
CA LYS A 175 -3.56 9.96 -24.10
C LYS A 175 -2.16 10.50 -24.48
N PHE A 176 -1.53 11.22 -23.59
CA PHE A 176 -0.15 11.71 -23.64
C PHE A 176 0.58 11.30 -22.38
N TRP A 177 1.91 11.23 -22.43
CA TRP A 177 2.71 10.87 -21.26
C TRP A 177 2.85 12.06 -20.32
N ASP A 178 2.38 11.89 -19.09
CA ASP A 178 2.67 12.83 -17.99
C ASP A 178 4.18 12.78 -17.65
N ALA A 179 4.78 13.91 -17.33
CA ALA A 179 6.21 13.99 -17.02
C ALA A 179 6.66 13.08 -15.87
N ARG A 180 5.76 12.72 -14.93
CA ARG A 180 6.04 11.78 -13.85
C ARG A 180 6.40 10.37 -14.35
N THR A 181 5.88 9.96 -15.51
CA THR A 181 6.09 8.62 -16.06
C THR A 181 7.53 8.40 -16.52
N ALA A 182 8.28 9.47 -16.78
CA ALA A 182 9.70 9.43 -17.07
C ALA A 182 10.57 9.11 -15.85
N LYS A 183 10.00 9.25 -14.63
CA LYS A 183 10.69 8.85 -13.40
C LYS A 183 10.78 7.33 -13.32
N ARG A 184 11.86 6.85 -12.73
CA ARG A 184 12.05 5.43 -12.44
C ARG A 184 11.14 5.01 -11.29
N PHE A 185 10.44 3.88 -11.45
CA PHE A 185 9.70 3.25 -10.36
C PHE A 185 10.65 2.85 -9.23
N CYS A 186 10.26 3.18 -8.01
CA CYS A 186 10.94 2.78 -6.78
C CYS A 186 9.93 2.33 -5.72
N LEU A 187 10.29 1.34 -4.93
CA LEU A 187 9.60 1.05 -3.67
C LEU A 187 9.82 2.20 -2.70
N ILE A 188 8.75 2.60 -2.04
CA ILE A 188 8.78 3.75 -1.10
C ILE A 188 9.13 3.25 0.30
N ASP A 189 10.09 3.87 0.96
CA ASP A 189 10.36 3.63 2.37
C ASP A 189 9.22 4.21 3.21
N LEU A 190 8.38 3.33 3.77
CA LEU A 190 7.18 3.73 4.50
C LEU A 190 7.50 4.04 5.97
N PRO A 191 6.95 5.13 6.53
CA PRO A 191 7.03 5.35 7.96
C PRO A 191 6.18 4.31 8.70
N VAL A 192 6.79 3.61 9.65
CA VAL A 192 6.12 2.71 10.58
C VAL A 192 6.29 3.29 11.98
N PHE A 193 5.17 3.59 12.65
CA PHE A 193 5.17 4.10 14.01
C PHE A 193 4.91 2.96 14.99
N THR A 194 5.74 2.91 16.04
CA THR A 194 5.55 1.98 17.16
C THR A 194 4.66 2.64 18.20
N ASN A 195 3.51 2.04 18.49
CA ASN A 195 2.65 2.49 19.61
C ASN A 195 2.52 1.43 20.72
N LYS A 196 3.11 0.25 20.54
CA LYS A 196 3.09 -0.89 21.47
C LYS A 196 1.67 -1.35 21.83
N LYS A 197 0.72 -1.15 20.92
CA LYS A 197 -0.67 -1.57 21.05
C LYS A 197 -0.97 -2.70 20.08
N ASN A 198 -2.08 -3.41 20.28
CA ASN A 198 -2.50 -4.53 19.43
C ASN A 198 -3.32 -4.02 18.25
N ASN A 199 -2.64 -3.37 17.27
CA ASN A 199 -3.30 -2.90 16.06
C ASN A 199 -3.69 -4.09 15.18
N LEU A 200 -4.88 -4.05 14.59
CA LEU A 200 -5.42 -5.14 13.75
C LEU A 200 -5.89 -4.59 12.40
N SER A 201 -5.69 -5.39 11.37
CA SER A 201 -6.13 -5.08 10.01
C SER A 201 -7.00 -6.21 9.47
N PHE A 202 -8.13 -5.84 8.87
CA PHE A 202 -9.14 -6.75 8.35
C PHE A 202 -9.37 -6.54 6.86
N ASN A 203 -9.81 -7.61 6.18
CA ASN A 203 -10.21 -7.55 4.76
C ASN A 203 -11.57 -8.20 4.62
N GLU A 204 -12.58 -7.53 5.15
CA GLU A 204 -13.94 -8.04 5.25
C GLU A 204 -14.96 -6.96 4.83
N ASP A 205 -16.20 -7.39 4.60
CA ASP A 205 -17.31 -6.44 4.53
C ASP A 205 -17.44 -5.66 5.83
N GLY A 206 -17.40 -4.32 5.74
CA GLY A 206 -17.39 -3.44 6.91
C GLY A 206 -18.62 -3.63 7.80
N THR A 207 -19.80 -3.91 7.23
CA THR A 207 -21.03 -4.11 8.00
C THR A 207 -21.03 -5.44 8.76
N GLN A 208 -20.35 -6.45 8.25
CA GLN A 208 -20.18 -7.73 8.94
C GLN A 208 -19.11 -7.63 10.04
N LEU A 209 -18.04 -6.89 9.76
CA LEU A 209 -16.97 -6.68 10.74
C LEU A 209 -17.48 -5.93 11.98
N LEU A 210 -18.33 -4.92 11.82
CA LEU A 210 -18.93 -4.15 12.93
C LEU A 210 -19.75 -5.01 13.91
N LYS A 211 -20.18 -6.20 13.50
CA LYS A 211 -20.85 -7.17 14.40
C LYS A 211 -19.87 -7.96 15.27
N LYS A 212 -18.58 -7.94 14.96
CA LYS A 212 -17.54 -8.76 15.57
C LYS A 212 -16.55 -7.97 16.41
N ILE A 213 -16.40 -6.68 16.15
CA ILE A 213 -15.44 -5.81 16.84
C ILE A 213 -16.16 -4.75 17.64
N SER A 214 -15.50 -4.27 18.70
CA SER A 214 -15.91 -3.09 19.45
C SER A 214 -14.74 -2.14 19.60
N GLY A 215 -15.03 -0.85 19.72
CA GLY A 215 -14.02 0.20 19.91
C GLY A 215 -14.66 1.49 20.41
N ASP A 216 -13.84 2.40 20.90
CA ASP A 216 -14.32 3.66 21.46
C ASP A 216 -14.68 4.68 20.40
N ILE A 217 -13.95 4.70 19.27
CA ILE A 217 -14.19 5.58 18.14
C ILE A 217 -14.42 4.75 16.88
N LEU A 218 -15.51 5.04 16.19
CA LEU A 218 -15.80 4.48 14.87
C LEU A 218 -15.71 5.60 13.83
N TYR A 219 -14.71 5.51 12.95
CA TYR A 219 -14.55 6.38 11.80
C TYR A 219 -15.17 5.73 10.55
N ILE A 220 -16.14 6.44 9.95
CA ILE A 220 -16.90 5.95 8.80
C ILE A 220 -16.73 6.93 7.64
N ASP A 221 -16.02 6.52 6.61
CA ASP A 221 -15.83 7.25 5.35
C ASP A 221 -16.13 6.32 4.16
N PRO A 222 -17.41 5.95 3.96
CA PRO A 222 -17.79 4.97 2.95
C PRO A 222 -17.66 5.57 1.54
N PRO A 223 -17.62 4.72 0.50
CA PRO A 223 -17.82 5.17 -0.86
C PRO A 223 -19.18 5.91 -0.99
N TYR A 224 -19.15 7.20 -1.36
CA TYR A 224 -20.35 8.07 -1.40
C TYR A 224 -20.75 8.49 -2.81
N ASN A 225 -20.20 7.88 -3.84
CA ASN A 225 -20.59 8.08 -5.22
C ASN A 225 -20.77 6.73 -5.94
N GLU A 226 -21.49 6.75 -7.07
CA GLU A 226 -21.77 5.57 -7.89
C GLU A 226 -20.52 4.97 -8.59
N ARG A 227 -19.35 5.56 -8.41
CA ARG A 227 -18.11 5.06 -8.98
C ARG A 227 -17.71 3.76 -8.28
N GLN A 228 -17.61 2.71 -9.06
CA GLN A 228 -17.01 1.47 -8.57
C GLN A 228 -15.52 1.71 -8.27
N TYR A 229 -15.11 1.48 -7.04
CA TYR A 229 -13.71 1.63 -6.61
C TYR A 229 -12.81 0.48 -7.10
N LEU A 230 -13.39 -0.64 -7.51
CA LEU A 230 -12.66 -1.79 -8.06
C LEU A 230 -11.90 -1.51 -9.38
N PRO A 231 -12.39 -0.69 -10.33
CA PRO A 231 -11.65 -0.32 -11.53
C PRO A 231 -10.69 0.85 -11.28
N ASN A 232 -10.66 1.40 -10.10
CA ASN A 232 -9.83 2.53 -9.71
C ASN A 232 -8.70 2.04 -8.81
#